data_7252d6973c3320454884f354af178db9
#
_entry.id   7252d6973c3320454884f354af178db9
#
_cell.length_a   1.000
_cell.length_b   1.000
_cell.length_c   1.000
_cell.angle_alpha   90.00
_cell.angle_beta   90.00
_cell.angle_gamma   90.00
#
_symmetry.space_group_name_H-M   'P 1'
#
loop_
_entity.id
_entity.type
_entity.pdbx_description
1 polymer ?
#
loop_
_entity_poly.entity_id
_entity_poly.type
_entity_poly.pdbx_seq_one_letter_code
_entity_poly.pdbx_strand_id
1 'polypeptide(L)'
;MLTTIIYRSHAHSSISRTSVMEMIELANAHNIESDVTGILIFNGIHFLQLLEGPEAQVNEIYAKICSDTRHFNIVKLLNDVAPFRRFGNAGMELIDIDLHSHEDCLRTILNRGTAKYQLLYNDRALRFFRTFIDSIQQEKYYELPPATEWKFSREPLISENPYFSSSFIINPVVDPLARKVHSFQFCNPVTNGLYGMGLLQHDLESKRVALLEAGSFLHSGQRVSISLLPLTIIKIIDAPCTLLKYIEQSGLLPEQIIIEFLEKDLFANIDDFLHALRILKSAGISVAINDFGSGHAGLLLLTKFQPEKIKIHSELIRNIHWDGAKQAVVQSIINCCDTLEIRICATGIEKAEEWMWLESAGIAYFQG
;
A
#
# COMPACT_ATOMS: atom_id res chain seq x y z
N MET A 1 -29.66 4.65 7.17
CA MET A 1 -28.84 4.19 6.04
C MET A 1 -28.15 2.90 6.50
N LEU A 2 -27.94 1.92 5.62
CA LEU A 2 -27.15 0.76 5.99
C LEU A 2 -25.67 1.06 5.87
N THR A 3 -24.85 0.53 6.77
CA THR A 3 -23.40 0.62 6.72
C THR A 3 -22.75 -0.74 6.87
N THR A 4 -21.57 -0.89 6.28
CA THR A 4 -20.70 -2.05 6.45
C THR A 4 -19.43 -1.60 7.15
N ILE A 5 -19.07 -2.26 8.25
CA ILE A 5 -17.77 -2.15 8.89
C ILE A 5 -17.06 -3.50 8.74
N ILE A 6 -15.80 -3.46 8.29
CA ILE A 6 -14.88 -4.60 8.38
C ILE A 6 -13.71 -4.18 9.27
N TYR A 7 -13.36 -5.02 10.22
CA TYR A 7 -12.19 -4.81 11.07
C TYR A 7 -11.42 -6.10 11.28
N ARG A 8 -10.16 -5.96 11.63
CA ARG A 8 -9.26 -7.03 12.06
C ARG A 8 -8.78 -6.77 13.48
N SER A 9 -8.56 -7.83 14.25
CA SER A 9 -7.98 -7.75 15.59
C SER A 9 -7.19 -9.01 15.92
N HIS A 10 -6.38 -8.94 16.99
CA HIS A 10 -5.68 -10.08 17.55
C HIS A 10 -6.50 -10.66 18.71
N ALA A 11 -6.61 -11.97 18.74
CA ALA A 11 -7.17 -12.69 19.89
C ALA A 11 -6.15 -12.69 21.04
N HIS A 12 -6.62 -12.50 22.27
CA HIS A 12 -5.75 -12.65 23.43
C HIS A 12 -5.35 -14.13 23.58
N SER A 13 -4.09 -14.42 23.90
CA SER A 13 -3.54 -15.79 23.99
C SER A 13 -4.27 -16.70 25.01
N SER A 14 -5.04 -16.11 25.90
CA SER A 14 -5.88 -16.82 26.89
C SER A 14 -7.24 -17.29 26.37
N ILE A 15 -7.64 -16.91 25.13
CA ILE A 15 -8.96 -17.25 24.58
C ILE A 15 -8.93 -18.65 24.02
N SER A 16 -9.80 -19.51 24.57
CA SER A 16 -10.06 -20.84 24.03
C SER A 16 -11.08 -20.79 22.88
N ARG A 17 -11.05 -21.79 21.99
CA ARG A 17 -12.08 -21.94 20.95
C ARG A 17 -13.50 -22.05 21.52
N THR A 18 -13.65 -22.71 22.66
CA THR A 18 -14.93 -22.79 23.35
C THR A 18 -15.43 -21.41 23.76
N SER A 19 -14.54 -20.58 24.32
CA SER A 19 -14.90 -19.19 24.67
C SER A 19 -15.26 -18.35 23.44
N VAL A 20 -14.65 -18.61 22.29
CA VAL A 20 -15.03 -17.94 21.01
C VAL A 20 -16.44 -18.36 20.60
N MET A 21 -16.80 -19.65 20.70
CA MET A 21 -18.14 -20.14 20.37
C MET A 21 -19.21 -19.50 21.26
N GLU A 22 -19.01 -19.48 22.58
CA GLU A 22 -19.89 -18.81 23.52
C GLU A 22 -20.07 -17.31 23.23
N MET A 23 -18.97 -16.64 22.89
CA MET A 23 -19.00 -15.24 22.49
C MET A 23 -19.87 -15.02 21.25
N ILE A 24 -19.77 -15.90 20.26
CA ILE A 24 -20.53 -15.80 19.01
C ILE A 24 -22.03 -15.99 19.27
N GLU A 25 -22.41 -16.92 20.10
CA GLU A 25 -23.86 -17.16 20.47
C GLU A 25 -24.46 -15.90 21.09
N LEU A 26 -23.76 -15.29 22.05
CA LEU A 26 -24.17 -14.03 22.67
C LEU A 26 -24.21 -12.87 21.69
N ALA A 27 -23.18 -12.74 20.84
CA ALA A 27 -23.10 -11.71 19.80
C ALA A 27 -24.22 -11.87 18.77
N ASN A 28 -24.54 -13.11 18.37
CA ASN A 28 -25.63 -13.40 17.42
C ASN A 28 -26.99 -12.92 17.96
N ALA A 29 -27.31 -13.24 19.22
CA ALA A 29 -28.55 -12.82 19.83
C ALA A 29 -28.67 -11.28 19.91
N HIS A 30 -27.61 -10.60 20.41
CA HIS A 30 -27.60 -9.15 20.55
C HIS A 30 -27.64 -8.41 19.20
N ASN A 31 -26.96 -8.94 18.19
CA ASN A 31 -26.94 -8.35 16.85
C ASN A 31 -28.31 -8.47 16.18
N ILE A 32 -29.01 -9.59 16.32
CA ILE A 32 -30.38 -9.77 15.81
C ILE A 32 -31.31 -8.72 16.43
N GLU A 33 -31.28 -8.53 17.76
CA GLU A 33 -32.07 -7.51 18.44
C GLU A 33 -31.79 -6.09 17.95
N SER A 34 -30.54 -5.84 17.55
CA SER A 34 -30.07 -4.54 17.05
C SER A 34 -30.24 -4.37 15.54
N ASP A 35 -30.90 -5.31 14.85
CA ASP A 35 -30.98 -5.34 13.37
C ASP A 35 -29.60 -5.24 12.68
N VAL A 36 -28.58 -5.92 13.25
CA VAL A 36 -27.24 -6.03 12.69
C VAL A 36 -26.98 -7.48 12.30
N THR A 37 -26.34 -7.68 11.17
CA THR A 37 -25.88 -8.99 10.68
C THR A 37 -24.38 -8.99 10.54
N GLY A 38 -23.73 -10.14 10.61
CA GLY A 38 -22.28 -10.20 10.51
C GLY A 38 -21.72 -11.60 10.28
N ILE A 39 -20.47 -11.62 9.89
CA ILE A 39 -19.66 -12.82 9.76
C ILE A 39 -18.31 -12.58 10.42
N LEU A 40 -17.85 -13.54 11.20
CA LEU A 40 -16.54 -13.54 11.86
C LEU A 40 -15.71 -14.69 11.34
N ILE A 41 -14.51 -14.38 10.88
CA ILE A 41 -13.50 -15.37 10.50
C ILE A 41 -12.43 -15.40 11.57
N PHE A 42 -12.05 -16.59 12.01
CA PHE A 42 -11.06 -16.82 13.05
C PHE A 42 -10.04 -17.85 12.59
N ASN A 43 -8.74 -17.58 12.83
CA ASN A 43 -7.60 -18.45 12.48
C ASN A 43 -6.79 -18.92 13.68
N GLY A 44 -7.37 -18.89 14.87
CA GLY A 44 -6.68 -19.25 16.11
C GLY A 44 -5.93 -18.08 16.77
N ILE A 45 -5.54 -17.05 16.02
CA ILE A 45 -4.77 -15.90 16.50
C ILE A 45 -5.47 -14.58 16.18
N HIS A 46 -6.09 -14.48 15.00
CA HIS A 46 -6.68 -13.24 14.51
C HIS A 46 -8.17 -13.41 14.21
N PHE A 47 -8.88 -12.31 14.39
CA PHE A 47 -10.26 -12.15 13.95
C PHE A 47 -10.32 -11.20 12.73
N LEU A 48 -11.12 -11.55 11.75
CA LEU A 48 -11.61 -10.64 10.73
C LEU A 48 -13.12 -10.65 10.75
N GLN A 49 -13.76 -9.53 11.05
CA GLN A 49 -15.20 -9.43 11.19
C GLN A 49 -15.80 -8.40 10.25
N LEU A 50 -16.94 -8.75 9.68
CA LEU A 50 -17.82 -7.84 8.96
C LEU A 50 -19.11 -7.67 9.79
N LEU A 51 -19.56 -6.42 9.91
CA LEU A 51 -20.84 -6.02 10.49
C LEU A 51 -21.63 -5.21 9.46
N GLU A 52 -22.92 -5.51 9.30
CA GLU A 52 -23.82 -4.80 8.40
C GLU A 52 -25.16 -4.53 9.06
N GLY A 53 -25.65 -3.29 8.95
CA GLY A 53 -26.92 -2.90 9.54
C GLY A 53 -27.13 -1.38 9.52
N PRO A 54 -28.13 -0.87 10.23
CA PRO A 54 -28.31 0.55 10.39
C PRO A 54 -27.09 1.19 11.05
N GLU A 55 -26.67 2.34 10.54
CA GLU A 55 -25.41 2.98 10.88
C GLU A 55 -25.21 3.21 12.39
N ALA A 56 -26.26 3.68 13.08
CA ALA A 56 -26.18 3.92 14.52
C ALA A 56 -25.89 2.67 15.31
N GLN A 57 -26.59 1.57 15.00
CA GLN A 57 -26.47 0.27 15.68
C GLN A 57 -25.11 -0.39 15.39
N VAL A 58 -24.66 -0.34 14.13
CA VAL A 58 -23.34 -0.90 13.76
C VAL A 58 -22.23 -0.15 14.48
N ASN A 59 -22.29 1.19 14.54
CA ASN A 59 -21.31 1.99 15.27
C ASN A 59 -21.34 1.73 16.79
N GLU A 60 -22.50 1.54 17.39
CA GLU A 60 -22.65 1.19 18.80
C GLU A 60 -22.00 -0.17 19.10
N ILE A 61 -22.29 -1.19 18.29
CA ILE A 61 -21.71 -2.53 18.43
C ILE A 61 -20.19 -2.46 18.25
N TYR A 62 -19.71 -1.73 17.22
CA TYR A 62 -18.29 -1.56 17.00
C TYR A 62 -17.57 -0.85 18.17
N ALA A 63 -18.20 0.16 18.78
CA ALA A 63 -17.65 0.81 19.97
C ALA A 63 -17.53 -0.15 21.15
N LYS A 64 -18.53 -1.04 21.37
CA LYS A 64 -18.46 -2.09 22.38
C LYS A 64 -17.33 -3.08 22.11
N ILE A 65 -17.14 -3.46 20.84
CA ILE A 65 -16.04 -4.32 20.40
C ILE A 65 -14.68 -3.67 20.70
N CYS A 66 -14.52 -2.37 20.43
CA CYS A 66 -13.28 -1.65 20.72
C CYS A 66 -12.92 -1.60 22.21
N SER A 67 -13.89 -1.75 23.11
CA SER A 67 -13.68 -1.80 24.56
C SER A 67 -13.54 -3.22 25.13
N ASP A 68 -13.68 -4.25 24.31
CA ASP A 68 -13.59 -5.64 24.73
C ASP A 68 -12.14 -6.08 24.92
N THR A 69 -11.79 -6.50 26.10
CA THR A 69 -10.42 -6.91 26.47
C THR A 69 -10.03 -8.31 25.99
N ARG A 70 -10.94 -9.06 25.40
CA ARG A 70 -10.69 -10.41 24.85
C ARG A 70 -9.84 -10.38 23.58
N HIS A 71 -9.76 -9.23 22.95
CA HIS A 71 -8.91 -9.01 21.79
C HIS A 71 -8.28 -7.61 21.82
N PHE A 72 -7.24 -7.42 21.06
CA PHE A 72 -6.48 -6.18 21.01
C PHE A 72 -6.08 -5.86 19.56
N ASN A 73 -5.42 -4.72 19.36
CA ASN A 73 -4.96 -4.30 18.03
C ASN A 73 -6.09 -4.24 16.99
N ILE A 74 -7.23 -3.65 17.41
CA ILE A 74 -8.43 -3.58 16.57
C ILE A 74 -8.24 -2.51 15.51
N VAL A 75 -8.29 -2.92 14.24
CA VAL A 75 -8.08 -2.03 13.11
C VAL A 75 -9.28 -2.09 12.18
N LYS A 76 -9.92 -0.94 11.98
CA LYS A 76 -11.02 -0.81 11.03
C LYS A 76 -10.48 -0.75 9.60
N LEU A 77 -10.79 -1.74 8.78
CA LEU A 77 -10.31 -1.88 7.41
C LEU A 77 -11.28 -1.27 6.38
N LEU A 78 -12.58 -1.28 6.69
CA LEU A 78 -13.64 -0.73 5.86
C LEU A 78 -14.68 -0.04 6.73
N ASN A 79 -15.17 1.10 6.29
CA ASN A 79 -16.35 1.76 6.82
C ASN A 79 -17.08 2.42 5.65
N ASP A 80 -18.13 1.78 5.15
CA ASP A 80 -18.76 2.19 3.91
C ASP A 80 -20.29 2.14 4.00
N VAL A 81 -20.94 2.98 3.21
CA VAL A 81 -22.40 2.90 3.04
C VAL A 81 -22.72 1.64 2.25
N ALA A 82 -23.62 0.81 2.78
CA ALA A 82 -24.07 -0.39 2.11
C ALA A 82 -25.44 -0.13 1.46
N PRO A 83 -25.62 -0.39 0.15
CA PRO A 83 -26.92 -0.29 -0.49
C PRO A 83 -27.87 -1.44 -0.04
N PHE A 84 -27.32 -2.53 0.43
CA PHE A 84 -28.02 -3.75 0.91
C PHE A 84 -27.05 -4.58 1.76
N ARG A 85 -27.61 -5.58 2.48
CA ARG A 85 -26.79 -6.51 3.27
C ARG A 85 -26.21 -7.62 2.39
N ARG A 86 -24.92 -7.85 2.51
CA ARG A 86 -24.22 -8.97 1.87
C ARG A 86 -24.47 -10.27 2.63
N PHE A 87 -24.53 -10.18 3.95
CA PHE A 87 -24.73 -11.29 4.88
C PHE A 87 -25.94 -10.97 5.76
N GLY A 88 -27.05 -11.66 5.55
CA GLY A 88 -28.31 -11.33 6.20
C GLY A 88 -28.98 -12.51 6.92
N ASN A 89 -28.31 -13.66 6.98
CA ASN A 89 -28.92 -14.89 7.48
C ASN A 89 -28.87 -15.02 9.02
N ALA A 90 -27.89 -14.37 9.65
CA ALA A 90 -27.69 -14.41 11.09
C ALA A 90 -27.11 -13.09 11.61
N GLY A 91 -27.33 -12.80 12.90
CA GLY A 91 -26.70 -11.67 13.57
C GLY A 91 -25.18 -11.81 13.63
N MET A 92 -24.69 -13.04 13.82
CA MET A 92 -23.25 -13.36 13.75
C MET A 92 -23.05 -14.82 13.37
N GLU A 93 -22.24 -15.06 12.37
CA GLU A 93 -21.77 -16.39 11.97
C GLU A 93 -20.27 -16.52 12.13
N LEU A 94 -19.80 -17.66 12.63
CA LEU A 94 -18.38 -17.97 12.76
C LEU A 94 -17.92 -18.87 11.62
N ILE A 95 -16.76 -18.54 11.05
CA ILE A 95 -15.98 -19.42 10.20
C ILE A 95 -14.59 -19.59 10.83
N ASP A 96 -14.35 -20.78 11.37
CA ASP A 96 -13.05 -21.19 11.88
C ASP A 96 -12.24 -21.78 10.72
N ILE A 97 -11.18 -21.09 10.31
CA ILE A 97 -10.38 -21.46 9.13
C ILE A 97 -9.64 -22.78 9.35
N ASP A 98 -9.21 -23.06 10.56
CA ASP A 98 -8.46 -24.30 10.85
C ASP A 98 -9.32 -25.56 10.69
N LEU A 99 -10.65 -25.42 10.63
CA LEU A 99 -11.57 -26.54 10.43
C LEU A 99 -11.93 -26.80 8.96
N HIS A 100 -11.47 -25.92 8.04
CA HIS A 100 -11.84 -25.97 6.63
C HIS A 100 -10.60 -25.87 5.75
N SER A 101 -10.67 -26.46 4.54
CA SER A 101 -9.67 -26.15 3.50
C SER A 101 -9.83 -24.70 3.01
N HIS A 102 -8.79 -24.13 2.45
CA HIS A 102 -8.80 -22.76 1.89
C HIS A 102 -9.95 -22.55 0.89
N GLU A 103 -10.14 -23.45 -0.05
CA GLU A 103 -11.22 -23.37 -1.04
C GLU A 103 -12.60 -23.52 -0.39
N ASP A 104 -12.72 -24.38 0.64
CA ASP A 104 -13.97 -24.59 1.37
C ASP A 104 -14.32 -23.36 2.22
N CYS A 105 -13.35 -22.64 2.78
CA CYS A 105 -13.59 -21.40 3.50
C CYS A 105 -14.23 -20.35 2.59
N LEU A 106 -13.66 -20.08 1.43
CA LEU A 106 -14.20 -19.11 0.47
C LEU A 106 -15.58 -19.53 -0.04
N ARG A 107 -15.75 -20.82 -0.35
CA ARG A 107 -17.05 -21.36 -0.76
C ARG A 107 -18.11 -21.20 0.34
N THR A 108 -17.75 -21.45 1.59
CA THR A 108 -18.64 -21.30 2.74
C THR A 108 -19.06 -19.85 2.90
N ILE A 109 -18.13 -18.89 2.81
CA ILE A 109 -18.43 -17.46 2.85
C ILE A 109 -19.39 -17.05 1.73
N LEU A 110 -19.13 -17.50 0.50
CA LEU A 110 -19.99 -17.21 -0.64
C LEU A 110 -21.42 -17.77 -0.46
N ASN A 111 -21.54 -18.97 0.10
CA ASN A 111 -22.82 -19.62 0.35
C ASN A 111 -23.63 -18.96 1.50
N ARG A 112 -22.99 -18.16 2.36
CA ARG A 112 -23.63 -17.41 3.43
C ARG A 112 -24.17 -16.06 2.99
N GLY A 113 -23.85 -15.64 1.76
CA GLY A 113 -24.41 -14.43 1.17
C GLY A 113 -25.95 -14.49 1.05
N THR A 114 -26.59 -13.31 1.08
CA THR A 114 -28.06 -13.22 0.94
C THR A 114 -28.51 -13.65 -0.46
N ALA A 115 -29.66 -14.34 -0.54
CA ALA A 115 -30.24 -14.81 -1.81
C ALA A 115 -30.55 -13.70 -2.81
N LYS A 116 -30.69 -12.46 -2.38
CA LYS A 116 -30.91 -11.28 -3.22
C LYS A 116 -29.66 -10.76 -3.89
N TYR A 117 -28.48 -11.22 -3.44
CA TYR A 117 -27.19 -10.75 -3.91
C TYR A 117 -26.27 -11.93 -4.18
N GLN A 118 -26.06 -12.21 -5.44
CA GLN A 118 -24.90 -13.02 -5.80
C GLN A 118 -23.66 -12.19 -5.48
N LEU A 119 -22.98 -12.55 -4.39
CA LEU A 119 -21.67 -12.02 -4.08
C LEU A 119 -20.77 -12.27 -5.29
N LEU A 120 -20.49 -11.23 -6.04
CA LEU A 120 -19.57 -11.34 -7.16
C LEU A 120 -18.17 -11.58 -6.59
N TYR A 121 -17.38 -12.39 -7.27
CA TYR A 121 -15.99 -12.71 -6.89
C TYR A 121 -15.13 -11.45 -6.66
N ASN A 122 -15.50 -10.32 -7.25
CA ASN A 122 -14.88 -9.01 -7.12
C ASN A 122 -15.55 -8.10 -6.07
N ASP A 123 -16.48 -8.61 -5.25
CA ASP A 123 -17.05 -7.83 -4.17
C ASP A 123 -15.94 -7.35 -3.22
N ARG A 124 -16.04 -6.08 -2.80
CA ARG A 124 -15.03 -5.41 -1.99
C ARG A 124 -14.84 -6.08 -0.62
N ALA A 125 -15.92 -6.51 0.03
CA ALA A 125 -15.86 -7.21 1.31
C ALA A 125 -15.22 -8.59 1.16
N LEU A 126 -15.56 -9.33 0.09
CA LEU A 126 -14.98 -10.64 -0.20
C LEU A 126 -13.47 -10.58 -0.45
N ARG A 127 -12.98 -9.45 -0.96
CA ARG A 127 -11.55 -9.27 -1.17
C ARG A 127 -10.79 -9.23 0.14
N PHE A 128 -11.30 -8.55 1.17
CA PHE A 128 -10.70 -8.59 2.50
C PHE A 128 -10.67 -10.00 3.07
N PHE A 129 -11.76 -10.75 2.90
CA PHE A 129 -11.83 -12.12 3.37
C PHE A 129 -10.82 -13.02 2.66
N ARG A 130 -10.71 -12.89 1.34
CA ARG A 130 -9.73 -13.66 0.56
C ARG A 130 -8.30 -13.33 0.98
N THR A 131 -7.94 -12.04 1.04
CA THR A 131 -6.60 -11.62 1.48
C THR A 131 -6.29 -12.14 2.87
N PHE A 132 -7.25 -12.13 3.79
CA PHE A 132 -7.07 -12.68 5.14
C PHE A 132 -6.84 -14.20 5.13
N ILE A 133 -7.59 -14.95 4.33
CA ILE A 133 -7.45 -16.41 4.20
C ILE A 133 -6.12 -16.75 3.51
N ASP A 134 -5.78 -16.06 2.41
CA ASP A 134 -4.54 -16.28 1.65
C ASP A 134 -3.29 -15.99 2.49
N SER A 135 -3.32 -14.95 3.33
CA SER A 135 -2.17 -14.54 4.16
C SER A 135 -1.78 -15.57 5.22
N ILE A 136 -2.71 -16.43 5.66
CA ILE A 136 -2.45 -17.48 6.64
C ILE A 136 -1.53 -18.56 6.07
N GLN A 137 -1.64 -18.88 4.79
CA GLN A 137 -0.79 -19.87 4.14
C GLN A 137 0.67 -19.41 3.96
N GLN A 138 0.91 -18.11 4.06
CA GLN A 138 2.24 -17.54 3.85
C GLN A 138 3.11 -17.50 5.13
N GLU A 139 2.66 -18.03 6.26
CA GLU A 139 3.37 -18.10 7.57
C GLU A 139 3.95 -16.75 8.07
N LYS A 140 3.48 -15.62 7.55
CA LYS A 140 4.12 -14.32 7.75
C LYS A 140 3.16 -13.23 8.25
N TYR A 141 2.22 -13.62 9.10
CA TYR A 141 1.41 -12.63 9.79
C TYR A 141 2.24 -11.99 10.90
N TYR A 142 2.59 -10.71 10.73
CA TYR A 142 3.25 -9.96 11.78
C TYR A 142 2.27 -9.58 12.86
N GLU A 143 2.63 -9.85 14.12
CA GLU A 143 2.07 -9.11 15.22
C GLU A 143 2.57 -7.67 15.10
N LEU A 144 1.69 -6.78 14.68
CA LEU A 144 1.97 -5.37 14.70
C LEU A 144 1.89 -4.88 16.14
N PRO A 145 2.87 -4.09 16.60
CA PRO A 145 2.72 -3.38 17.85
C PRO A 145 1.49 -2.48 17.78
N PRO A 146 0.82 -2.17 18.91
CA PRO A 146 -0.27 -1.21 18.94
C PRO A 146 0.11 0.09 18.25
N ALA A 147 -0.81 0.72 17.54
CA ALA A 147 -0.55 1.98 16.83
C ALA A 147 0.08 3.07 17.72
N THR A 148 -0.20 3.03 19.03
CA THR A 148 0.39 3.94 20.03
C THR A 148 1.90 3.74 20.25
N GLU A 149 2.43 2.58 19.88
CA GLU A 149 3.85 2.25 19.98
C GLU A 149 4.62 2.57 18.69
N TRP A 150 3.93 2.92 17.63
CA TRP A 150 4.55 3.26 16.37
C TRP A 150 5.20 4.64 16.47
N LYS A 151 6.53 4.65 16.49
CA LYS A 151 7.32 5.86 16.42
C LYS A 151 7.96 5.95 15.05
N PHE A 152 7.35 6.67 14.14
CA PHE A 152 7.99 7.08 12.90
C PHE A 152 8.96 8.22 13.22
N SER A 153 10.14 7.90 13.73
CA SER A 153 11.21 8.86 13.89
C SER A 153 12.14 8.76 12.69
N ARG A 154 12.40 9.89 12.03
CA ARG A 154 13.49 9.97 11.08
C ARG A 154 14.79 9.93 11.89
N GLU A 155 15.48 8.79 11.91
CA GLU A 155 16.86 8.78 12.34
C GLU A 155 17.71 9.36 11.20
N PRO A 156 18.47 10.44 11.44
CA PRO A 156 19.41 10.91 10.46
C PRO A 156 20.46 9.81 10.26
N LEU A 157 20.66 9.37 9.02
CA LEU A 157 21.80 8.54 8.66
C LEU A 157 23.06 9.36 8.95
N ILE A 158 23.71 9.09 10.05
CA ILE A 158 25.00 9.70 10.39
C ILE A 158 26.03 9.04 9.47
N SER A 159 26.37 9.74 8.38
CA SER A 159 27.54 9.41 7.58
C SER A 159 28.77 9.75 8.41
N GLU A 160 29.55 8.75 8.80
CA GLU A 160 30.85 8.94 9.45
C GLU A 160 31.89 9.53 8.49
N ASN A 161 31.54 9.78 7.24
CA ASN A 161 32.45 10.35 6.28
C ASN A 161 32.37 11.88 6.28
N PRO A 162 33.35 12.60 6.87
CA PRO A 162 33.31 14.06 7.00
C PRO A 162 33.39 14.83 5.69
N TYR A 163 33.62 14.14 4.56
CA TYR A 163 33.70 14.73 3.22
C TYR A 163 32.36 14.75 2.49
N PHE A 164 31.34 14.06 2.99
CA PHE A 164 29.98 14.08 2.46
C PHE A 164 29.04 14.71 3.48
N SER A 165 28.91 16.01 3.46
CA SER A 165 27.72 16.68 3.93
C SER A 165 26.59 16.21 3.02
N SER A 166 25.85 15.15 3.45
CA SER A 166 24.78 14.58 2.63
C SER A 166 23.75 15.65 2.33
N SER A 167 23.73 16.10 1.07
CA SER A 167 22.76 17.08 0.58
C SER A 167 21.40 16.42 0.31
N PHE A 168 21.29 15.10 0.47
CA PHE A 168 20.09 14.32 0.14
C PHE A 168 19.40 13.82 1.39
N ILE A 169 18.06 13.79 1.30
CA ILE A 169 17.24 13.03 2.24
C ILE A 169 17.06 11.63 1.65
N ILE A 170 17.42 10.60 2.41
CA ILE A 170 17.34 9.20 1.98
C ILE A 170 16.15 8.56 2.66
N ASN A 171 15.14 8.18 1.87
CA ASN A 171 13.94 7.52 2.35
C ASN A 171 13.92 6.04 1.91
N PRO A 172 13.82 5.07 2.82
CA PRO A 172 13.70 3.67 2.44
C PRO A 172 12.31 3.36 1.89
N VAL A 173 12.25 2.49 0.89
CA VAL A 173 11.04 1.77 0.48
C VAL A 173 11.16 0.36 1.02
N VAL A 174 10.22 -0.03 1.87
CA VAL A 174 10.27 -1.29 2.59
C VAL A 174 9.27 -2.31 2.06
N ASP A 175 9.63 -3.58 2.16
CA ASP A 175 8.76 -4.74 2.02
C ASP A 175 8.64 -5.38 3.42
N PRO A 176 7.58 -5.08 4.17
CA PRO A 176 7.43 -5.57 5.54
C PRO A 176 7.32 -7.08 5.63
N LEU A 177 6.64 -7.72 4.65
CA LEU A 177 6.47 -9.17 4.62
C LEU A 177 7.81 -9.89 4.42
N ALA A 178 8.66 -9.38 3.52
CA ALA A 178 10.00 -9.92 3.32
C ALA A 178 11.03 -9.42 4.35
N ARG A 179 10.64 -8.50 5.25
CA ARG A 179 11.51 -7.83 6.25
C ARG A 179 12.78 -7.24 5.63
N LYS A 180 12.65 -6.54 4.53
CA LYS A 180 13.80 -5.96 3.83
C LYS A 180 13.51 -4.57 3.28
N VAL A 181 14.57 -3.80 3.13
CA VAL A 181 14.54 -2.58 2.34
C VAL A 181 14.62 -2.96 0.87
N HIS A 182 13.60 -2.58 0.09
CA HIS A 182 13.53 -2.83 -1.35
C HIS A 182 14.40 -1.85 -2.15
N SER A 183 14.37 -0.58 -1.78
CA SER A 183 15.17 0.47 -2.43
C SER A 183 15.32 1.68 -1.51
N PHE A 184 16.32 2.52 -1.79
CA PHE A 184 16.52 3.80 -1.13
C PHE A 184 16.20 4.91 -2.11
N GLN A 185 15.31 5.83 -1.74
CA GLN A 185 15.01 7.01 -2.52
C GLN A 185 15.87 8.18 -2.07
N PHE A 186 16.59 8.78 -3.02
CA PHE A 186 17.35 10.01 -2.83
C PHE A 186 16.49 11.19 -3.24
N CYS A 187 16.09 12.00 -2.26
CA CYS A 187 15.34 13.23 -2.49
C CYS A 187 16.29 14.41 -2.52
N ASN A 188 16.26 15.18 -3.62
CA ASN A 188 17.03 16.41 -3.71
C ASN A 188 16.53 17.43 -2.68
N PRO A 189 17.42 18.21 -2.05
CA PRO A 189 17.01 19.41 -1.36
C PRO A 189 16.35 20.38 -2.34
N VAL A 190 15.42 21.18 -1.83
CA VAL A 190 14.64 22.13 -2.63
C VAL A 190 15.60 23.10 -3.34
N THR A 191 15.55 23.13 -4.68
CA THR A 191 16.32 24.05 -5.51
C THR A 191 15.60 25.40 -5.60
N ASN A 192 15.85 26.30 -4.67
CA ASN A 192 15.28 27.64 -4.72
C ASN A 192 16.04 28.51 -5.74
N GLY A 193 15.30 29.14 -6.65
CA GLY A 193 15.81 30.21 -7.52
C GLY A 193 16.42 29.79 -8.85
N LEU A 194 16.40 28.48 -9.22
CA LEU A 194 16.84 28.03 -10.55
C LEU A 194 15.65 27.87 -11.50
N TYR A 195 15.81 28.34 -12.74
CA TYR A 195 14.79 28.26 -13.79
C TYR A 195 15.39 27.89 -15.13
N GLY A 196 14.55 27.39 -16.06
CA GLY A 196 14.95 27.12 -17.44
C GLY A 196 16.08 26.08 -17.55
N MET A 197 17.01 26.31 -18.45
CA MET A 197 18.15 25.39 -18.71
C MET A 197 19.05 25.20 -17.49
N GLY A 198 19.22 26.23 -16.67
CA GLY A 198 20.02 26.13 -15.44
C GLY A 198 19.45 25.13 -14.44
N LEU A 199 18.13 25.07 -14.32
CA LEU A 199 17.44 24.07 -13.50
C LEU A 199 17.69 22.65 -14.03
N LEU A 200 17.57 22.44 -15.35
CA LEU A 200 17.73 21.13 -15.97
C LEU A 200 19.18 20.62 -15.85
N GLN A 201 20.16 21.51 -16.05
CA GLN A 201 21.57 21.18 -15.84
C GLN A 201 21.88 20.82 -14.40
N HIS A 202 21.37 21.61 -13.45
CA HIS A 202 21.51 21.32 -12.03
C HIS A 202 20.81 20.00 -11.65
N ASP A 203 19.62 19.74 -12.22
CA ASP A 203 18.91 18.49 -12.01
C ASP A 203 19.77 17.29 -12.43
N LEU A 204 20.34 17.30 -13.64
CA LEU A 204 21.20 16.22 -14.13
C LEU A 204 22.47 16.07 -13.28
N GLU A 205 23.16 17.17 -12.96
CA GLU A 205 24.41 17.12 -12.18
C GLU A 205 24.19 16.65 -10.75
N SER A 206 23.05 17.00 -10.13
CA SER A 206 22.69 16.48 -8.81
C SER A 206 22.56 14.95 -8.79
N LYS A 207 22.18 14.31 -9.91
CA LYS A 207 22.12 12.85 -10.01
C LYS A 207 23.51 12.21 -9.98
N ARG A 208 24.53 12.88 -10.53
CA ARG A 208 25.90 12.41 -10.39
C ARG A 208 26.32 12.31 -8.93
N VAL A 209 26.01 13.33 -8.13
CA VAL A 209 26.33 13.34 -6.70
C VAL A 209 25.53 12.26 -5.96
N ALA A 210 24.21 12.16 -6.21
CA ALA A 210 23.35 11.14 -5.59
C ALA A 210 23.83 9.72 -5.88
N LEU A 211 24.23 9.43 -7.12
CA LEU A 211 24.70 8.11 -7.52
C LEU A 211 26.06 7.77 -6.89
N LEU A 212 27.00 8.73 -6.83
CA LEU A 212 28.28 8.53 -6.15
C LEU A 212 28.09 8.25 -4.65
N GLU A 213 27.19 9.00 -3.98
CA GLU A 213 26.85 8.77 -2.59
C GLU A 213 26.20 7.38 -2.41
N ALA A 214 25.24 7.03 -3.27
CA ALA A 214 24.61 5.72 -3.24
C ALA A 214 25.62 4.57 -3.44
N GLY A 215 26.55 4.71 -4.38
CA GLY A 215 27.59 3.72 -4.65
C GLY A 215 28.52 3.47 -3.47
N SER A 216 28.65 4.45 -2.56
CA SER A 216 29.53 4.33 -1.39
C SER A 216 28.98 3.43 -0.28
N PHE A 217 27.65 3.22 -0.19
CA PHE A 217 27.03 2.45 0.90
C PHE A 217 26.09 1.34 0.46
N LEU A 218 25.62 1.34 -0.80
CA LEU A 218 24.75 0.29 -1.28
C LEU A 218 25.49 -1.05 -1.40
N HIS A 219 24.85 -2.09 -0.89
CA HIS A 219 25.35 -3.46 -1.04
C HIS A 219 24.78 -4.13 -2.31
N SER A 220 25.44 -5.20 -2.74
CA SER A 220 24.97 -6.00 -3.86
C SER A 220 23.51 -6.42 -3.70
N GLY A 221 22.70 -6.14 -4.72
CA GLY A 221 21.27 -6.44 -4.74
C GLY A 221 20.35 -5.35 -4.17
N GLN A 222 20.89 -4.30 -3.55
CA GLN A 222 20.11 -3.14 -3.16
C GLN A 222 19.92 -2.18 -4.34
N ARG A 223 18.82 -1.44 -4.34
CA ARG A 223 18.47 -0.51 -5.41
C ARG A 223 18.34 0.92 -4.89
N VAL A 224 18.66 1.88 -5.75
CA VAL A 224 18.47 3.30 -5.48
C VAL A 224 17.46 3.90 -6.44
N SER A 225 16.58 4.74 -5.94
CA SER A 225 15.71 5.57 -6.77
C SER A 225 16.10 7.05 -6.67
N ILE A 226 16.13 7.69 -7.82
CA ILE A 226 16.45 9.11 -8.00
C ILE A 226 15.34 9.78 -8.79
N SER A 227 14.88 10.94 -8.34
CA SER A 227 13.88 11.72 -9.08
C SER A 227 14.58 12.50 -10.20
N LEU A 228 13.96 12.54 -11.37
CA LEU A 228 14.47 13.29 -12.54
C LEU A 228 13.33 14.07 -13.19
N LEU A 229 13.60 15.30 -13.62
CA LEU A 229 12.63 16.06 -14.40
C LEU A 229 12.52 15.48 -15.82
N PRO A 230 11.32 15.24 -16.36
CA PRO A 230 11.17 14.77 -17.74
C PRO A 230 11.86 15.68 -18.76
N LEU A 231 11.77 16.99 -18.54
CA LEU A 231 12.43 17.97 -19.43
C LEU A 231 13.97 17.84 -19.43
N THR A 232 14.58 17.33 -18.37
CA THR A 232 16.03 17.11 -18.30
C THR A 232 16.47 16.12 -19.38
N ILE A 233 15.76 14.97 -19.51
CA ILE A 233 16.13 13.96 -20.51
C ILE A 233 15.69 14.32 -21.93
N ILE A 234 14.78 15.30 -22.10
CA ILE A 234 14.30 15.75 -23.41
C ILE A 234 15.16 16.91 -23.95
N LYS A 235 15.53 17.88 -23.08
CA LYS A 235 16.12 19.16 -23.50
C LYS A 235 17.65 19.19 -23.43
N ILE A 236 18.23 18.36 -22.55
CA ILE A 236 19.71 18.27 -22.50
C ILE A 236 20.16 17.24 -23.51
N ILE A 237 21.01 17.67 -24.42
CA ILE A 237 21.63 16.81 -25.45
C ILE A 237 22.38 15.67 -24.71
N ASP A 238 22.15 14.44 -25.14
CA ASP A 238 22.78 13.23 -24.59
C ASP A 238 22.58 12.98 -23.09
N ALA A 239 21.55 13.58 -22.48
CA ALA A 239 21.27 13.36 -21.06
C ALA A 239 21.15 11.87 -20.67
N PRO A 240 20.48 10.98 -21.44
CA PRO A 240 20.48 9.56 -21.13
C PRO A 240 21.89 8.95 -21.10
N CYS A 241 22.72 9.26 -22.07
CA CYS A 241 24.12 8.76 -22.15
C CYS A 241 24.97 9.31 -21.01
N THR A 242 24.77 10.59 -20.65
CA THR A 242 25.47 11.23 -19.52
C THR A 242 25.05 10.54 -18.19
N LEU A 243 23.79 10.23 -18.00
CA LEU A 243 23.32 9.54 -16.82
C LEU A 243 23.92 8.13 -16.71
N LEU A 244 24.00 7.38 -17.82
CA LEU A 244 24.68 6.08 -17.87
C LEU A 244 26.16 6.17 -17.46
N LYS A 245 26.88 7.20 -17.90
CA LYS A 245 28.25 7.45 -17.45
C LYS A 245 28.33 7.72 -15.94
N TYR A 246 27.39 8.47 -15.38
CA TYR A 246 27.36 8.72 -13.95
C TYR A 246 27.11 7.44 -13.14
N ILE A 247 26.25 6.54 -13.64
CA ILE A 247 26.01 5.22 -13.05
C ILE A 247 27.31 4.40 -13.06
N GLU A 248 27.99 4.32 -14.19
CA GLU A 248 29.26 3.61 -14.32
C GLU A 248 30.33 4.18 -13.35
N GLN A 249 30.46 5.50 -13.28
CA GLN A 249 31.39 6.16 -12.36
C GLN A 249 31.09 5.91 -10.88
N SER A 250 29.86 5.66 -10.53
CA SER A 250 29.44 5.35 -9.16
C SER A 250 29.70 3.90 -8.74
N GLY A 251 30.09 3.02 -9.69
CA GLY A 251 30.26 1.59 -9.45
C GLY A 251 28.94 0.82 -9.33
N LEU A 252 27.81 1.47 -9.60
CA LEU A 252 26.48 0.83 -9.60
C LEU A 252 26.17 0.23 -10.97
N LEU A 253 25.29 -0.77 -10.97
CA LEU A 253 24.78 -1.37 -12.20
C LEU A 253 23.46 -0.68 -12.60
N PRO A 254 23.14 -0.57 -13.91
CA PRO A 254 21.88 0.02 -14.37
C PRO A 254 20.63 -0.62 -13.74
N GLU A 255 20.64 -1.92 -13.48
CA GLU A 255 19.54 -2.68 -12.86
C GLU A 255 19.31 -2.28 -11.39
N GLN A 256 20.28 -1.66 -10.74
CA GLN A 256 20.15 -1.12 -9.39
C GLN A 256 19.47 0.25 -9.38
N ILE A 257 19.30 0.89 -10.52
CA ILE A 257 18.77 2.25 -10.64
C ILE A 257 17.28 2.24 -10.96
N ILE A 258 16.55 3.07 -10.25
CA ILE A 258 15.14 3.40 -10.51
C ILE A 258 15.06 4.90 -10.73
N ILE A 259 14.64 5.32 -11.91
CA ILE A 259 14.39 6.75 -12.19
C ILE A 259 12.91 7.03 -11.92
N GLU A 260 12.65 8.01 -11.06
CA GLU A 260 11.31 8.42 -10.69
C GLU A 260 10.96 9.74 -11.38
N PHE A 261 9.81 9.77 -12.06
CA PHE A 261 9.23 10.98 -12.65
C PHE A 261 7.96 11.36 -11.91
N LEU A 262 7.77 12.64 -11.61
CA LEU A 262 6.52 13.12 -11.05
C LEU A 262 5.41 13.09 -12.11
N GLU A 263 4.23 12.54 -11.74
CA GLU A 263 3.10 12.44 -12.67
C GLU A 263 2.76 13.78 -13.33
N LYS A 264 2.72 14.86 -12.54
CA LYS A 264 2.36 16.20 -13.00
C LYS A 264 3.29 16.79 -14.09
N ASP A 265 4.52 16.29 -14.18
CA ASP A 265 5.55 16.83 -15.09
C ASP A 265 5.61 16.07 -16.43
N LEU A 266 4.84 14.98 -16.59
CA LEU A 266 4.94 14.05 -17.73
C LEU A 266 4.19 14.46 -19.00
N PHE A 267 3.41 15.57 -19.00
CA PHE A 267 2.49 15.91 -20.10
C PHE A 267 3.07 16.64 -21.30
N ALA A 268 4.15 17.37 -21.12
CA ALA A 268 4.74 18.11 -22.21
C ALA A 268 5.67 17.21 -23.04
N ASN A 269 5.36 17.00 -24.34
CA ASN A 269 6.21 16.25 -25.28
C ASN A 269 6.39 14.76 -24.95
N ILE A 270 5.29 14.04 -24.82
CA ILE A 270 5.32 12.62 -24.43
C ILE A 270 6.11 11.74 -25.41
N ASP A 271 6.12 12.04 -26.72
CA ASP A 271 6.82 11.22 -27.70
C ASP A 271 8.36 11.33 -27.57
N ASP A 272 8.88 12.55 -27.37
CA ASP A 272 10.31 12.77 -27.11
C ASP A 272 10.73 12.12 -25.78
N PHE A 273 9.86 12.20 -24.76
CA PHE A 273 10.06 11.52 -23.49
C PHE A 273 10.15 10.01 -23.67
N LEU A 274 9.21 9.42 -24.40
CA LEU A 274 9.20 7.97 -24.65
C LEU A 274 10.43 7.51 -25.44
N HIS A 275 10.95 8.34 -26.34
CA HIS A 275 12.17 8.02 -27.06
C HIS A 275 13.38 7.98 -26.11
N ALA A 276 13.59 9.00 -25.30
CA ALA A 276 14.66 9.04 -24.30
C ALA A 276 14.54 7.91 -23.26
N LEU A 277 13.30 7.59 -22.87
CA LEU A 277 13.01 6.51 -21.92
C LEU A 277 13.43 5.13 -22.45
N ARG A 278 13.25 4.87 -23.75
CA ARG A 278 13.68 3.61 -24.39
C ARG A 278 15.17 3.37 -24.22
N ILE A 279 16.00 4.43 -24.33
CA ILE A 279 17.46 4.33 -24.16
C ILE A 279 17.77 3.87 -22.73
N LEU A 280 17.13 4.49 -21.73
CA LEU A 280 17.35 4.15 -20.32
C LEU A 280 16.89 2.73 -20.00
N LYS A 281 15.70 2.35 -20.47
CA LYS A 281 15.14 0.99 -20.27
C LYS A 281 15.99 -0.09 -20.97
N SER A 282 16.51 0.18 -22.16
CA SER A 282 17.37 -0.77 -22.88
C SER A 282 18.70 -1.02 -22.17
N ALA A 283 19.15 -0.09 -21.34
CA ALA A 283 20.33 -0.25 -20.48
C ALA A 283 20.05 -1.02 -19.18
N GLY A 284 18.79 -1.37 -18.89
CA GLY A 284 18.40 -2.09 -17.67
C GLY A 284 17.87 -1.21 -16.53
N ILE A 285 17.76 0.12 -16.76
CA ILE A 285 17.24 1.05 -15.75
C ILE A 285 15.73 0.87 -15.60
N SER A 286 15.27 0.76 -14.36
CA SER A 286 13.84 0.76 -14.04
C SER A 286 13.27 2.17 -14.00
N VAL A 287 11.99 2.29 -14.33
CA VAL A 287 11.28 3.59 -14.31
C VAL A 287 10.07 3.51 -13.41
N ALA A 288 9.88 4.55 -12.59
CA ALA A 288 8.72 4.69 -11.73
C ALA A 288 8.03 6.05 -11.94
N ILE A 289 6.72 6.07 -11.70
CA ILE A 289 5.95 7.31 -11.60
C ILE A 289 5.76 7.60 -10.12
N ASN A 290 6.15 8.80 -9.68
CA ASN A 290 5.96 9.28 -8.33
C ASN A 290 4.73 10.20 -8.25
N ASP A 291 4.11 10.26 -7.07
CA ASP A 291 2.90 11.04 -6.77
C ASP A 291 1.71 10.72 -7.68
N PHE A 292 1.56 9.43 -8.05
CA PHE A 292 0.47 8.97 -8.91
C PHE A 292 -0.90 9.22 -8.26
N GLY A 293 -1.79 9.85 -9.00
CA GLY A 293 -3.11 10.30 -8.54
C GLY A 293 -3.15 11.75 -8.05
N SER A 294 -2.02 12.49 -8.12
CA SER A 294 -2.00 13.94 -7.82
C SER A 294 -2.19 14.82 -9.06
N GLY A 295 -1.95 14.26 -10.25
CA GLY A 295 -2.02 14.97 -11.52
C GLY A 295 -3.31 14.73 -12.29
N HIS A 296 -3.38 15.31 -13.50
CA HIS A 296 -4.55 15.19 -14.38
C HIS A 296 -4.47 14.03 -15.38
N ALA A 297 -3.31 13.38 -15.50
CA ALA A 297 -3.07 12.31 -16.46
C ALA A 297 -3.53 10.93 -16.01
N GLY A 298 -3.35 10.69 -14.75
CA GLY A 298 -3.84 9.48 -14.12
C GLY A 298 -3.62 8.21 -14.94
N LEU A 299 -4.70 7.45 -15.11
CA LEU A 299 -4.68 6.19 -15.84
C LEU A 299 -4.34 6.33 -17.33
N LEU A 300 -4.59 7.51 -17.96
CA LEU A 300 -4.26 7.71 -19.38
C LEU A 300 -2.75 7.60 -19.62
N LEU A 301 -1.92 8.03 -18.67
CA LEU A 301 -0.48 7.92 -18.78
C LEU A 301 -0.02 6.46 -18.91
N LEU A 302 -0.67 5.55 -18.15
CA LEU A 302 -0.34 4.12 -18.20
C LEU A 302 -0.67 3.46 -19.55
N THR A 303 -1.55 4.05 -20.35
CA THR A 303 -1.80 3.60 -21.72
C THR A 303 -0.70 4.00 -22.71
N LYS A 304 0.09 5.02 -22.37
CA LYS A 304 1.19 5.53 -23.22
C LYS A 304 2.51 4.82 -22.92
N PHE A 305 2.79 4.54 -21.68
CA PHE A 305 3.91 3.70 -21.29
C PHE A 305 3.62 2.98 -19.98
N GLN A 306 4.21 1.80 -19.81
CA GLN A 306 4.09 1.01 -18.59
C GLN A 306 5.38 1.16 -17.78
N PRO A 307 5.34 1.89 -16.63
CA PRO A 307 6.45 1.90 -15.67
C PRO A 307 6.54 0.56 -14.95
N GLU A 308 7.69 0.22 -14.40
CA GLU A 308 7.83 -0.94 -13.52
C GLU A 308 7.15 -0.74 -12.16
N LYS A 309 6.98 0.53 -11.76
CA LYS A 309 6.38 0.88 -10.46
C LYS A 309 5.64 2.22 -10.53
N ILE A 310 4.57 2.32 -9.75
CA ILE A 310 3.96 3.60 -9.38
C ILE A 310 4.04 3.79 -7.86
N LYS A 311 4.16 5.04 -7.42
CA LYS A 311 4.04 5.46 -6.03
C LYS A 311 2.77 6.28 -5.87
N ILE A 312 1.81 5.77 -5.09
CA ILE A 312 0.53 6.45 -4.86
C ILE A 312 0.76 7.68 -4.00
N HIS A 313 0.17 8.79 -4.40
CA HIS A 313 0.28 10.06 -3.70
C HIS A 313 -0.31 9.98 -2.27
N SER A 314 0.38 10.61 -1.31
CA SER A 314 0.05 10.53 0.12
C SER A 314 -1.36 11.01 0.47
N GLU A 315 -1.94 11.95 -0.28
CA GLU A 315 -3.32 12.40 -0.06
C GLU A 315 -4.38 11.29 -0.28
N LEU A 316 -4.11 10.32 -1.17
CA LEU A 316 -4.97 9.15 -1.36
C LEU A 316 -4.77 8.12 -0.23
N ILE A 317 -3.61 8.12 0.41
CA ILE A 317 -3.24 7.17 1.46
C ILE A 317 -3.69 7.64 2.84
N ARG A 318 -3.56 8.95 3.10
CA ARG A 318 -3.89 9.53 4.41
C ARG A 318 -5.32 9.24 4.82
N ASN A 319 -5.48 8.59 5.99
CA ASN A 319 -6.76 8.18 6.56
C ASN A 319 -7.58 7.21 5.69
N ILE A 320 -6.95 6.47 4.78
CA ILE A 320 -7.63 5.53 3.87
C ILE A 320 -8.41 4.44 4.62
N HIS A 321 -8.00 4.06 5.82
CA HIS A 321 -8.63 3.00 6.61
C HIS A 321 -10.10 3.29 6.99
N TRP A 322 -10.55 4.55 6.92
CA TRP A 322 -11.94 4.92 7.18
C TRP A 322 -12.63 5.70 6.04
N ASP A 323 -11.93 6.03 4.96
CA ASP A 323 -12.47 6.79 3.83
C ASP A 323 -12.84 5.85 2.68
N GLY A 324 -14.14 5.54 2.55
CA GLY A 324 -14.66 4.63 1.52
C GLY A 324 -14.40 5.11 0.11
N ALA A 325 -14.39 6.42 -0.14
CA ALA A 325 -14.12 6.97 -1.48
C ALA A 325 -12.66 6.74 -1.86
N LYS A 326 -11.72 7.05 -0.97
CA LYS A 326 -10.28 6.78 -1.18
C LYS A 326 -10.01 5.30 -1.38
N GLN A 327 -10.64 4.44 -0.56
CA GLN A 327 -10.54 2.98 -0.71
C GLN A 327 -10.99 2.52 -2.10
N ALA A 328 -12.11 3.03 -2.62
CA ALA A 328 -12.61 2.68 -3.94
C ALA A 328 -11.65 3.11 -5.06
N VAL A 329 -11.09 4.32 -4.96
CA VAL A 329 -10.12 4.86 -5.93
C VAL A 329 -8.83 4.04 -5.90
N VAL A 330 -8.22 3.86 -4.72
CA VAL A 330 -6.96 3.11 -4.58
C VAL A 330 -7.13 1.66 -5.04
N GLN A 331 -8.27 1.03 -4.71
CA GLN A 331 -8.56 -0.31 -5.18
C GLN A 331 -8.68 -0.41 -6.71
N SER A 332 -9.23 0.63 -7.36
CA SER A 332 -9.29 0.68 -8.82
C SER A 332 -7.90 0.81 -9.44
N ILE A 333 -7.02 1.61 -8.81
CA ILE A 333 -5.61 1.73 -9.20
C ILE A 333 -4.91 0.38 -9.05
N ILE A 334 -5.09 -0.32 -7.93
CA ILE A 334 -4.49 -1.64 -7.69
C ILE A 334 -4.91 -2.61 -8.79
N ASN A 335 -6.20 -2.72 -9.10
CA ASN A 335 -6.69 -3.62 -10.15
C ASN A 335 -6.13 -3.31 -11.54
N CYS A 336 -6.02 -2.01 -11.87
CA CYS A 336 -5.44 -1.59 -13.13
C CYS A 336 -3.95 -1.98 -13.20
N CYS A 337 -3.20 -1.72 -12.13
CA CYS A 337 -1.77 -2.02 -12.07
C CYS A 337 -1.49 -3.52 -12.08
N ASP A 338 -2.28 -4.34 -11.38
CA ASP A 338 -2.16 -5.79 -11.41
C ASP A 338 -2.35 -6.34 -12.84
N THR A 339 -3.35 -5.81 -13.57
CA THR A 339 -3.60 -6.20 -14.97
C THR A 339 -2.45 -5.80 -15.91
N LEU A 340 -1.78 -4.68 -15.61
CA LEU A 340 -0.65 -4.17 -16.40
C LEU A 340 0.72 -4.65 -15.88
N GLU A 341 0.76 -5.51 -14.85
CA GLU A 341 1.99 -5.99 -14.20
C GLU A 341 2.87 -4.85 -13.62
N ILE A 342 2.23 -3.76 -13.18
CA ILE A 342 2.89 -2.61 -12.59
C ILE A 342 2.91 -2.77 -11.06
N ARG A 343 4.07 -2.66 -10.44
CA ARG A 343 4.21 -2.71 -8.98
C ARG A 343 3.71 -1.42 -8.35
N ILE A 344 3.13 -1.52 -7.15
CA ILE A 344 2.60 -0.37 -6.42
C ILE A 344 3.40 -0.17 -5.14
N CYS A 345 3.70 1.10 -4.83
CA CYS A 345 4.22 1.53 -3.56
C CYS A 345 3.28 2.58 -2.96
N ALA A 346 2.87 2.41 -1.71
CA ALA A 346 2.14 3.42 -0.98
C ALA A 346 3.12 4.36 -0.26
N THR A 347 2.89 5.69 -0.37
CA THR A 347 3.78 6.69 0.21
C THR A 347 3.10 7.54 1.27
N GLY A 348 3.87 8.07 2.21
CA GLY A 348 3.37 8.96 3.26
C GLY A 348 2.50 8.28 4.28
N ILE A 349 2.83 7.04 4.65
CA ILE A 349 2.13 6.29 5.69
C ILE A 349 2.54 6.85 7.04
N GLU A 350 1.56 7.28 7.83
CA GLU A 350 1.74 7.86 9.15
C GLU A 350 1.09 7.02 10.25
N LYS A 351 0.21 6.06 9.88
CA LYS A 351 -0.56 5.25 10.83
C LYS A 351 -0.51 3.77 10.49
N ALA A 352 -0.51 2.94 11.55
CA ALA A 352 -0.58 1.50 11.42
C ALA A 352 -1.82 1.03 10.66
N GLU A 353 -2.96 1.70 10.90
CA GLU A 353 -4.24 1.37 10.28
C GLU A 353 -4.22 1.60 8.77
N GLU A 354 -3.51 2.64 8.32
CA GLU A 354 -3.31 2.90 6.89
C GLU A 354 -2.53 1.77 6.24
N TRP A 355 -1.41 1.39 6.84
CA TRP A 355 -0.60 0.28 6.36
C TRP A 355 -1.40 -1.03 6.31
N MET A 356 -2.11 -1.38 7.39
CA MET A 356 -2.86 -2.63 7.47
C MET A 356 -3.97 -2.69 6.40
N TRP A 357 -4.64 -1.57 6.13
CA TRP A 357 -5.61 -1.50 5.05
C TRP A 357 -4.95 -1.75 3.68
N LEU A 358 -3.85 -1.06 3.41
CA LEU A 358 -3.12 -1.14 2.14
C LEU A 358 -2.53 -2.53 1.91
N GLU A 359 -1.95 -3.14 2.94
CA GLU A 359 -1.45 -4.51 2.89
C GLU A 359 -2.58 -5.50 2.59
N SER A 360 -3.72 -5.38 3.27
CA SER A 360 -4.88 -6.24 3.02
C SER A 360 -5.50 -6.02 1.64
N ALA A 361 -5.30 -4.85 1.04
CA ALA A 361 -5.68 -4.55 -0.34
C ALA A 361 -4.70 -5.10 -1.39
N GLY A 362 -3.54 -5.65 -0.98
CA GLY A 362 -2.56 -6.30 -1.84
C GLY A 362 -1.31 -5.47 -2.16
N ILE A 363 -1.10 -4.33 -1.50
CA ILE A 363 0.14 -3.56 -1.67
C ILE A 363 1.26 -4.18 -0.84
N ALA A 364 2.44 -4.36 -1.46
CA ALA A 364 3.60 -4.98 -0.83
C ALA A 364 4.72 -3.98 -0.48
N TYR A 365 4.77 -2.82 -1.11
CA TYR A 365 5.84 -1.83 -0.92
C TYR A 365 5.31 -0.57 -0.26
N PHE A 366 6.07 -0.07 0.74
CA PHE A 366 5.63 1.01 1.60
C PHE A 366 6.75 2.02 1.84
N GLN A 367 6.37 3.29 1.99
CA GLN A 367 7.24 4.40 2.33
C GLN A 367 6.47 5.38 3.23
N GLY A 368 7.01 5.72 4.40
CA GLY A 368 6.39 6.64 5.37
C GLY A 368 7.41 7.25 6.31
#